data_724a8fa021154c1a197ea18bed5033fa
#
_entry.id   724a8fa021154c1a197ea18bed5033fa
#
_cell.length_a   1.000
_cell.length_b   1.000
_cell.length_c   1.000
_cell.angle_alpha   90.00
_cell.angle_beta   90.00
_cell.angle_gamma   90.00
#
_symmetry.space_group_name_H-M   'P 1'
#
loop_
_entity.id
_entity.type
_entity.pdbx_description
1 polymer ?
#
loop_
_entity_poly.entity_id
_entity_poly.type
_entity_poly.pdbx_seq_one_letter_code
_entity_poly.pdbx_strand_id
1 'polypeptide(L)'
;MSETSEASRSYEGEGKLLTNYGWVQNTSNLSTVRDTVELVSEEGMNHNALMRAIKLQREADGKKLNKWTWDARCRCKAVCATGMVELDRRLEGYKLTEFGKELIVAPKANITINGKRALSQEEVTVFRKGLLTNPPVVRVLTLLNDSRKSGKGSMTKYDVGAELGFVGDIGFTHYDAEFVVANNKSFNDMEGDSDKWARTILSWLKQVNWVVDGPRKECCGRKLPSFTTTPDIDKVLQYSARSSIKYVPIEMLCSDHHPFTHLIQRRRAAILEQLEHVPYTEKSKLVDNINAQEIEIDEQQVDFDIINLQQAGIAIFKEQSYYKLCDKIKLDKPIVVAASEANRVNKIEKKIEEKVTKYNGTIPSRIVGDLIRYGYDGRNSSTLFEMTVNDMFKLLGYESEHLGEGKGRVADVISKYRSHLYAKSYGLIIDAKAYEKYNFPASDIRKMKEYISLHGEQLLADRIPRHAFAFVSMDFTNDETALSEIANDTAVNGTSITVDTLLELGAMVATQQVNIADIYDWYVTNKRFSIAV
;
A
#
# COMPACT_ATOMS: atom_id res chain seq x y z
N MET A 1 -5.75 -27.95 -17.46
CA MET A 1 -5.56 -26.59 -18.06
C MET A 1 -6.02 -25.46 -17.15
N SER A 2 -6.21 -25.68 -15.84
CA SER A 2 -6.75 -24.66 -14.92
C SER A 2 -5.76 -24.12 -13.89
N GLU A 3 -4.68 -24.81 -13.59
CA GLU A 3 -3.76 -24.39 -12.51
C GLU A 3 -2.83 -23.22 -12.85
N THR A 4 -2.44 -23.09 -14.12
CA THR A 4 -1.56 -22.00 -14.56
C THR A 4 -2.26 -20.64 -14.65
N SER A 5 -3.58 -20.63 -14.93
CA SER A 5 -4.34 -19.38 -15.06
C SER A 5 -4.76 -18.75 -13.71
N GLU A 6 -5.02 -19.58 -12.69
CA GLU A 6 -5.33 -19.06 -11.34
C GLU A 6 -4.09 -18.58 -10.59
N ALA A 7 -2.94 -19.23 -10.81
CA ALA A 7 -1.69 -18.79 -10.23
C ALA A 7 -1.25 -17.43 -10.77
N SER A 8 -1.43 -17.15 -12.07
CA SER A 8 -1.09 -15.85 -12.64
C SER A 8 -2.00 -14.72 -12.13
N ARG A 9 -3.31 -14.96 -12.01
CA ARG A 9 -4.28 -13.95 -11.51
C ARG A 9 -4.00 -13.46 -10.10
N SER A 10 -3.46 -14.31 -9.24
CA SER A 10 -3.29 -14.01 -7.82
C SER A 10 -2.01 -13.24 -7.52
N TYR A 11 -1.09 -13.13 -8.48
CA TYR A 11 0.20 -12.45 -8.31
C TYR A 11 0.31 -11.15 -9.10
N GLU A 12 -0.69 -10.83 -9.91
CA GLU A 12 -0.74 -9.57 -10.61
C GLU A 12 -0.82 -8.41 -9.62
N GLY A 13 0.13 -7.50 -9.70
CA GLY A 13 0.32 -6.43 -8.72
C GLY A 13 0.95 -6.84 -7.39
N GLU A 14 1.19 -8.15 -7.16
CA GLU A 14 1.78 -8.68 -5.94
C GLU A 14 3.15 -9.33 -6.18
N GLY A 15 3.60 -9.43 -7.41
CA GLY A 15 4.88 -10.02 -7.79
C GLY A 15 6.11 -9.25 -7.33
N LYS A 16 5.90 -8.05 -6.76
CA LYS A 16 6.95 -7.24 -6.15
C LYS A 16 7.04 -7.52 -4.65
N LEU A 17 8.25 -7.38 -4.13
CA LEU A 17 8.51 -7.40 -2.70
C LEU A 17 7.58 -6.41 -1.98
N LEU A 18 7.14 -6.77 -0.78
CA LEU A 18 6.20 -5.95 -0.01
C LEU A 18 6.70 -4.51 0.11
N THR A 19 5.84 -3.60 -0.25
CA THR A 19 5.84 -2.23 0.25
C THR A 19 5.47 -2.23 1.73
N ASN A 20 5.49 -1.19 2.48
CA ASN A 20 4.95 -1.13 3.83
C ASN A 20 5.47 -2.26 4.77
N TYR A 21 6.74 -2.59 4.66
CA TYR A 21 7.40 -3.55 5.55
C TYR A 21 7.30 -3.11 7.01
N GLY A 22 7.14 -4.08 7.92
CA GLY A 22 7.05 -3.81 9.36
C GLY A 22 5.67 -3.43 9.86
N TRP A 23 4.77 -3.02 8.98
CA TRP A 23 3.39 -2.63 9.31
C TRP A 23 2.43 -3.78 9.05
N VAL A 24 1.70 -4.19 10.06
CA VAL A 24 0.92 -5.43 10.02
C VAL A 24 -0.53 -5.23 10.39
N GLN A 25 -1.38 -6.00 9.72
CA GLN A 25 -2.79 -6.13 10.05
C GLN A 25 -3.22 -7.60 9.92
N ASN A 26 -4.30 -7.96 10.56
CA ASN A 26 -5.01 -9.24 10.44
C ASN A 26 -4.29 -10.51 10.94
N THR A 27 -2.98 -10.59 10.96
CA THR A 27 -2.25 -11.77 11.46
C THR A 27 -1.91 -11.58 12.95
N SER A 28 -2.92 -11.62 13.81
CA SER A 28 -2.79 -11.34 15.25
C SER A 28 -2.31 -12.53 16.08
N ASN A 29 -2.16 -13.73 15.49
CA ASN A 29 -1.76 -14.93 16.21
C ASN A 29 -0.32 -15.31 15.88
N LEU A 30 0.55 -15.33 16.88
CA LEU A 30 1.96 -15.69 16.73
C LEU A 30 2.17 -17.17 16.36
N SER A 31 1.26 -18.08 16.71
CA SER A 31 1.36 -19.48 16.22
C SER A 31 1.17 -19.55 14.69
N THR A 32 0.31 -18.70 14.10
CA THR A 32 0.18 -18.59 12.64
C THR A 32 1.45 -18.00 12.01
N VAL A 33 2.08 -17.04 12.68
CA VAL A 33 3.40 -16.51 12.27
C VAL A 33 4.43 -17.64 12.28
N ARG A 34 4.50 -18.41 13.37
CA ARG A 34 5.39 -19.57 13.52
C ARG A 34 5.24 -20.56 12.36
N ASP A 35 3.98 -20.94 12.06
CA ASP A 35 3.69 -21.88 10.97
C ASP A 35 4.07 -21.30 9.60
N THR A 36 4.02 -19.97 9.44
CA THR A 36 4.45 -19.30 8.20
C THR A 36 5.97 -19.23 8.08
N VAL A 37 6.69 -19.03 9.18
CA VAL A 37 8.18 -19.05 9.22
C VAL A 37 8.73 -20.40 8.77
N GLU A 38 8.07 -21.51 9.11
CA GLU A 38 8.46 -22.86 8.67
C GLU A 38 8.36 -23.06 7.15
N LEU A 39 7.59 -22.25 6.45
CA LEU A 39 7.50 -22.32 5.00
C LEU A 39 8.67 -21.62 4.29
N VAL A 40 9.44 -20.80 5.00
CA VAL A 40 10.61 -20.13 4.44
C VAL A 40 11.79 -21.09 4.43
N SER A 41 12.37 -21.34 3.25
CA SER A 41 13.54 -22.20 3.13
C SER A 41 14.79 -21.58 3.79
N GLU A 42 15.74 -22.40 4.21
CA GLU A 42 16.99 -21.92 4.81
C GLU A 42 17.81 -21.05 3.85
N GLU A 43 17.76 -21.33 2.56
CA GLU A 43 18.44 -20.56 1.51
C GLU A 43 17.73 -19.26 1.16
N GLY A 44 16.53 -19.05 1.71
CA GLY A 44 15.63 -17.96 1.36
C GLY A 44 14.69 -18.35 0.21
N MET A 45 13.69 -17.51 -0.04
CA MET A 45 12.74 -17.71 -1.14
C MET A 45 12.13 -16.38 -1.60
N ASN A 46 11.72 -16.33 -2.87
CA ASN A 46 11.07 -15.15 -3.39
C ASN A 46 9.63 -15.01 -2.84
N HIS A 47 9.09 -13.79 -2.96
CA HIS A 47 7.77 -13.44 -2.46
C HIS A 47 6.67 -14.37 -2.99
N ASN A 48 6.64 -14.61 -4.31
CA ASN A 48 5.62 -15.45 -4.93
C ASN A 48 5.68 -16.91 -4.47
N ALA A 49 6.89 -17.44 -4.24
CA ALA A 49 7.06 -18.79 -3.73
C ALA A 49 6.48 -18.92 -2.31
N LEU A 50 6.72 -17.94 -1.43
CA LEU A 50 6.12 -17.94 -0.08
C LEU A 50 4.60 -17.82 -0.13
N MET A 51 4.07 -16.94 -1.00
CA MET A 51 2.63 -16.83 -1.22
C MET A 51 1.99 -18.16 -1.64
N ARG A 52 2.62 -18.89 -2.56
CA ARG A 52 2.16 -20.23 -2.99
C ARG A 52 2.23 -21.26 -1.86
N ALA A 53 3.31 -21.26 -1.09
CA ALA A 53 3.45 -22.16 0.05
C ALA A 53 2.34 -21.93 1.09
N ILE A 54 2.00 -20.68 1.37
CA ILE A 54 0.87 -20.32 2.26
C ILE A 54 -0.47 -20.80 1.67
N LYS A 55 -0.68 -20.67 0.35
CA LYS A 55 -1.88 -21.19 -0.31
C LYS A 55 -2.02 -22.68 -0.10
N LEU A 56 -0.97 -23.45 -0.43
CA LEU A 56 -0.93 -24.92 -0.28
C LEU A 56 -1.17 -25.35 1.17
N GLN A 57 -0.57 -24.64 2.14
CA GLN A 57 -0.83 -24.91 3.56
C GLN A 57 -2.32 -24.70 3.92
N ARG A 58 -2.95 -23.64 3.43
CA ARG A 58 -4.38 -23.39 3.67
C ARG A 58 -5.28 -24.47 3.07
N GLU A 59 -4.94 -24.96 1.88
CA GLU A 59 -5.64 -26.07 1.22
C GLU A 59 -5.54 -27.34 2.05
N ALA A 60 -4.32 -27.68 2.51
CA ALA A 60 -4.08 -28.83 3.38
C ALA A 60 -4.85 -28.73 4.72
N ASP A 61 -4.99 -27.52 5.27
CA ASP A 61 -5.79 -27.24 6.48
C ASP A 61 -7.31 -27.23 6.23
N GLY A 62 -7.79 -27.46 5.01
CA GLY A 62 -9.20 -27.38 4.64
C GLY A 62 -9.81 -25.99 4.75
N LYS A 63 -9.02 -24.92 4.73
CA LYS A 63 -9.48 -23.53 4.83
C LYS A 63 -9.96 -23.02 3.48
N LYS A 64 -11.01 -22.17 3.52
CA LYS A 64 -11.52 -21.53 2.30
C LYS A 64 -10.44 -20.67 1.63
N LEU A 65 -10.42 -20.69 0.29
CA LEU A 65 -9.45 -19.94 -0.52
C LEU A 65 -9.94 -18.55 -0.95
N ASN A 66 -11.21 -18.20 -0.65
CA ASN A 66 -11.65 -16.83 -0.87
C ASN A 66 -10.78 -15.86 -0.04
N LYS A 67 -10.23 -14.82 -0.65
CA LYS A 67 -9.32 -13.83 -0.02
C LYS A 67 -7.98 -14.43 0.46
N TRP A 68 -7.53 -15.57 -0.08
CA TRP A 68 -6.28 -16.20 0.34
C TRP A 68 -5.05 -15.31 0.06
N THR A 69 -5.03 -14.59 -1.06
CA THR A 69 -3.96 -13.66 -1.42
C THR A 69 -3.78 -12.58 -0.36
N TRP A 70 -4.87 -11.97 0.09
CA TRP A 70 -4.82 -10.97 1.15
C TRP A 70 -4.32 -11.55 2.49
N ASP A 71 -4.78 -12.76 2.88
CA ASP A 71 -4.29 -13.44 4.08
C ASP A 71 -2.80 -13.76 3.96
N ALA A 72 -2.34 -14.26 2.81
CA ALA A 72 -0.95 -14.56 2.57
C ALA A 72 -0.06 -13.31 2.65
N ARG A 73 -0.47 -12.18 2.07
CA ARG A 73 0.23 -10.88 2.23
C ARG A 73 0.33 -10.45 3.68
N CYS A 74 -0.76 -10.57 4.45
CA CYS A 74 -0.73 -10.25 5.87
C CYS A 74 0.25 -11.15 6.64
N ARG A 75 0.34 -12.45 6.29
CA ARG A 75 1.29 -13.38 6.90
C ARG A 75 2.74 -13.05 6.51
N CYS A 76 3.01 -12.72 5.24
CA CYS A 76 4.33 -12.26 4.81
C CYS A 76 4.77 -11.01 5.59
N LYS A 77 3.87 -10.02 5.75
CA LYS A 77 4.15 -8.84 6.59
C LYS A 77 4.41 -9.22 8.06
N ALA A 78 3.67 -10.18 8.58
CA ALA A 78 3.78 -10.58 9.99
C ALA A 78 5.11 -11.29 10.30
N VAL A 79 5.60 -12.19 9.43
CA VAL A 79 6.89 -12.86 9.67
C VAL A 79 8.04 -11.88 9.64
N CYS A 80 7.94 -10.83 8.80
CA CYS A 80 8.89 -9.72 8.78
C CYS A 80 8.82 -8.87 10.05
N ALA A 81 7.63 -8.43 10.42
CA ALA A 81 7.43 -7.54 11.56
C ALA A 81 7.68 -8.20 12.92
N THR A 82 7.71 -9.52 13.00
CA THR A 82 8.14 -10.24 14.20
C THR A 82 9.65 -10.49 14.27
N GLY A 83 10.41 -10.02 13.27
CA GLY A 83 11.87 -10.17 13.19
C GLY A 83 12.34 -11.59 12.83
N MET A 84 11.43 -12.48 12.38
CA MET A 84 11.77 -13.87 12.05
C MET A 84 12.36 -14.00 10.65
N VAL A 85 12.03 -13.10 9.76
CA VAL A 85 12.61 -12.99 8.42
C VAL A 85 13.01 -11.55 8.12
N GLU A 86 13.98 -11.38 7.23
CA GLU A 86 14.36 -10.10 6.65
C GLU A 86 14.24 -10.15 5.12
N LEU A 87 14.23 -8.99 4.48
CA LEU A 87 14.18 -8.90 3.03
C LEU A 87 15.47 -9.45 2.41
N ASP A 88 15.33 -10.22 1.34
CA ASP A 88 16.41 -10.54 0.43
C ASP A 88 16.12 -9.91 -0.94
N ARG A 89 16.80 -8.79 -1.21
CA ARG A 89 16.57 -8.01 -2.43
C ARG A 89 17.03 -8.73 -3.69
N ARG A 90 17.96 -9.71 -3.58
CA ARG A 90 18.43 -10.50 -4.72
C ARG A 90 17.39 -11.53 -5.14
N LEU A 91 16.67 -12.09 -4.15
CA LEU A 91 15.60 -13.06 -4.39
C LEU A 91 14.25 -12.38 -4.63
N GLU A 92 14.15 -11.06 -4.51
CA GLU A 92 12.88 -10.33 -4.41
C GLU A 92 11.93 -11.01 -3.40
N GLY A 93 12.46 -11.32 -2.22
CA GLY A 93 11.77 -12.14 -1.25
C GLY A 93 12.34 -12.05 0.15
N TYR A 94 12.49 -13.19 0.78
CA TYR A 94 12.76 -13.31 2.21
C TYR A 94 13.84 -14.33 2.50
N LYS A 95 14.58 -14.10 3.59
CA LYS A 95 15.46 -15.06 4.22
C LYS A 95 15.24 -15.10 5.73
N LEU A 96 15.49 -16.25 6.34
CA LEU A 96 15.42 -16.41 7.79
C LEU A 96 16.48 -15.56 8.49
N THR A 97 16.07 -14.88 9.55
CA THR A 97 17.01 -14.32 10.52
C THR A 97 17.50 -15.41 11.47
N GLU A 98 18.51 -15.12 12.31
CA GLU A 98 18.91 -16.05 13.36
C GLU A 98 17.73 -16.38 14.31
N PHE A 99 16.85 -15.42 14.59
CA PHE A 99 15.63 -15.66 15.37
C PHE A 99 14.64 -16.57 14.64
N GLY A 100 14.53 -16.44 13.31
CA GLY A 100 13.70 -17.34 12.49
C GLY A 100 14.20 -18.78 12.57
N LYS A 101 15.53 -18.99 12.48
CA LYS A 101 16.17 -20.31 12.62
C LYS A 101 15.98 -20.88 14.04
N GLU A 102 16.22 -20.05 15.10
CA GLU A 102 15.93 -20.44 16.48
C GLU A 102 14.47 -20.85 16.66
N LEU A 103 13.54 -20.13 16.05
CA LEU A 103 12.11 -20.40 16.15
C LEU A 103 11.75 -21.76 15.52
N ILE A 104 12.31 -22.09 14.36
CA ILE A 104 12.06 -23.36 13.65
C ILE A 104 12.45 -24.58 14.51
N VAL A 105 13.53 -24.49 15.27
CA VAL A 105 13.99 -25.60 16.14
C VAL A 105 13.34 -25.60 17.51
N ALA A 106 12.67 -24.52 17.93
CA ALA A 106 11.97 -24.44 19.18
C ALA A 106 10.80 -25.45 19.24
N PRO A 107 10.60 -26.19 20.34
CA PRO A 107 9.50 -27.15 20.46
C PRO A 107 8.15 -26.43 20.42
N LYS A 108 7.19 -26.99 19.68
CA LYS A 108 5.81 -26.48 19.65
C LYS A 108 5.02 -26.97 20.89
N ALA A 109 4.22 -26.10 21.47
CA ALA A 109 3.28 -26.54 22.50
C ALA A 109 2.14 -27.37 21.88
N ASN A 110 1.77 -28.46 22.56
CA ASN A 110 0.67 -29.35 22.19
C ASN A 110 -0.67 -28.93 22.82
N ILE A 111 -0.81 -27.65 23.15
CA ILE A 111 -1.99 -27.10 23.82
C ILE A 111 -2.72 -26.16 22.88
N THR A 112 -4.03 -26.33 22.78
CA THR A 112 -4.91 -25.43 22.01
C THR A 112 -5.81 -24.66 22.96
N ILE A 113 -5.80 -23.34 22.86
CA ILE A 113 -6.64 -22.43 23.64
C ILE A 113 -7.54 -21.66 22.67
N ASN A 114 -8.85 -21.73 22.86
CA ASN A 114 -9.85 -21.08 22.00
C ASN A 114 -9.65 -21.39 20.49
N GLY A 115 -9.37 -22.66 20.17
CA GLY A 115 -9.17 -23.12 18.79
C GLY A 115 -7.84 -22.72 18.15
N LYS A 116 -6.90 -22.16 18.90
CA LYS A 116 -5.57 -21.75 18.42
C LYS A 116 -4.50 -22.44 19.26
N ARG A 117 -3.42 -22.89 18.60
CA ARG A 117 -2.26 -23.45 19.30
C ARG A 117 -1.64 -22.39 20.21
N ALA A 118 -1.37 -22.74 21.44
CA ALA A 118 -0.60 -21.90 22.37
C ALA A 118 0.88 -21.89 21.93
N LEU A 119 1.63 -20.91 22.40
CA LEU A 119 3.08 -20.88 22.25
C LEU A 119 3.76 -21.65 23.38
N SER A 120 4.86 -22.34 23.10
CA SER A 120 5.75 -22.85 24.12
C SER A 120 6.55 -21.71 24.77
N GLN A 121 7.19 -21.96 25.91
CA GLN A 121 8.03 -20.96 26.57
C GLN A 121 9.26 -20.60 25.72
N GLU A 122 9.78 -21.57 24.98
CA GLU A 122 10.88 -21.39 24.02
C GLU A 122 10.45 -20.50 22.85
N GLU A 123 9.29 -20.77 22.25
CA GLU A 123 8.72 -19.92 21.19
C GLU A 123 8.51 -18.48 21.68
N VAL A 124 7.95 -18.30 22.90
CA VAL A 124 7.78 -16.97 23.50
C VAL A 124 9.12 -16.26 23.66
N THR A 125 10.15 -16.98 24.11
CA THR A 125 11.49 -16.41 24.30
C THR A 125 12.10 -15.92 22.99
N VAL A 126 11.94 -16.68 21.91
CA VAL A 126 12.43 -16.29 20.57
C VAL A 126 11.63 -15.11 20.03
N PHE A 127 10.30 -15.16 20.11
CA PHE A 127 9.46 -14.04 19.69
C PHE A 127 9.79 -12.74 20.44
N ARG A 128 10.06 -12.80 21.74
CA ARG A 128 10.51 -11.64 22.51
C ARG A 128 11.77 -10.99 21.95
N LYS A 129 12.76 -11.78 21.52
CA LYS A 129 13.98 -11.26 20.88
C LYS A 129 13.68 -10.61 19.55
N GLY A 130 12.96 -11.28 18.67
CA GLY A 130 12.65 -10.81 17.32
C GLY A 130 11.76 -9.56 17.32
N LEU A 131 10.73 -9.52 18.16
CA LEU A 131 9.84 -8.37 18.29
C LEU A 131 10.55 -7.06 18.66
N LEU A 132 11.67 -7.13 19.39
CA LEU A 132 12.47 -5.94 19.75
C LEU A 132 13.30 -5.40 18.59
N THR A 133 13.41 -6.10 17.48
CA THR A 133 14.07 -5.59 16.27
C THR A 133 13.15 -4.75 15.39
N ASN A 134 11.85 -4.72 15.69
CA ASN A 134 10.84 -3.97 14.92
C ASN A 134 10.49 -2.65 15.64
N PRO A 135 10.82 -1.48 15.05
CA PRO A 135 10.53 -0.18 15.64
C PRO A 135 9.06 0.04 16.04
N PRO A 136 8.04 -0.26 15.21
CA PRO A 136 6.63 -0.11 15.60
C PRO A 136 6.25 -0.89 16.86
N VAL A 137 6.79 -2.08 17.04
CA VAL A 137 6.52 -2.89 18.25
C VAL A 137 7.11 -2.22 19.49
N VAL A 138 8.33 -1.72 19.39
CA VAL A 138 9.00 -1.00 20.48
C VAL A 138 8.24 0.29 20.80
N ARG A 139 7.74 1.01 19.77
CA ARG A 139 6.92 2.22 19.95
C ARG A 139 5.67 1.91 20.78
N VAL A 140 4.91 0.86 20.44
CA VAL A 140 3.71 0.48 21.20
C VAL A 140 4.03 0.15 22.65
N LEU A 141 5.12 -0.60 22.90
CA LEU A 141 5.57 -0.88 24.28
C LEU A 141 5.93 0.40 25.04
N THR A 142 6.64 1.33 24.40
CA THR A 142 7.02 2.61 24.99
C THR A 142 5.80 3.44 25.34
N LEU A 143 4.84 3.60 24.42
CA LEU A 143 3.60 4.34 24.67
C LEU A 143 2.82 3.81 25.87
N LEU A 144 2.61 2.50 25.93
CA LEU A 144 1.91 1.86 27.04
C LEU A 144 2.66 2.02 28.38
N ASN A 145 3.99 1.89 28.35
CA ASN A 145 4.82 2.01 29.53
C ASN A 145 4.85 3.44 30.07
N ASP A 146 4.96 4.44 29.19
CA ASP A 146 4.95 5.85 29.55
C ASP A 146 3.57 6.28 30.08
N SER A 147 2.48 5.77 29.49
CA SER A 147 1.12 5.98 29.99
C SER A 147 0.95 5.41 31.40
N ARG A 148 1.47 4.20 31.66
CA ARG A 148 1.49 3.58 32.99
C ARG A 148 2.28 4.41 34.00
N LYS A 149 3.51 4.82 33.64
CA LYS A 149 4.41 5.58 34.53
C LYS A 149 3.90 6.98 34.85
N SER A 150 3.28 7.65 33.87
CA SER A 150 2.71 8.99 34.07
C SER A 150 1.37 8.98 34.81
N GLY A 151 0.87 7.82 35.21
CA GLY A 151 -0.42 7.69 35.91
C GLY A 151 -1.64 7.85 35.00
N LYS A 152 -1.47 7.99 33.67
CA LYS A 152 -2.57 8.05 32.70
C LYS A 152 -3.30 6.70 32.56
N GLY A 153 -2.69 5.61 33.02
CA GLY A 153 -3.27 4.28 33.06
C GLY A 153 -3.14 3.48 31.76
N SER A 154 -4.16 2.66 31.47
CA SER A 154 -4.19 1.84 30.26
C SER A 154 -4.58 2.65 29.01
N MET A 155 -4.23 2.17 27.81
CA MET A 155 -4.56 2.78 26.52
C MET A 155 -5.44 1.85 25.69
N THR A 156 -6.38 2.40 24.92
CA THR A 156 -7.12 1.67 23.89
C THR A 156 -6.27 1.54 22.61
N LYS A 157 -6.72 0.71 21.65
CA LYS A 157 -6.05 0.64 20.33
C LYS A 157 -6.06 1.99 19.58
N TYR A 158 -7.08 2.81 19.81
CA TYR A 158 -7.19 4.15 19.21
C TYR A 158 -6.23 5.14 19.85
N ASP A 159 -6.10 5.10 21.20
CA ASP A 159 -5.08 5.92 21.89
C ASP A 159 -3.66 5.59 21.40
N VAL A 160 -3.38 4.30 21.16
CA VAL A 160 -2.09 3.86 20.58
C VAL A 160 -1.98 4.25 19.12
N GLY A 161 -3.04 4.09 18.33
CA GLY A 161 -3.09 4.42 16.91
C GLY A 161 -2.83 5.89 16.62
N ALA A 162 -3.29 6.79 17.49
CA ALA A 162 -3.05 8.24 17.38
C ALA A 162 -1.55 8.62 17.45
N GLU A 163 -0.72 7.77 18.04
CA GLU A 163 0.72 7.99 18.25
C GLU A 163 1.60 6.99 17.48
N LEU A 164 1.02 6.25 16.53
CA LEU A 164 1.69 5.19 15.81
C LEU A 164 1.59 5.40 14.29
N GLY A 165 2.72 5.35 13.61
CA GLY A 165 2.78 5.36 12.14
C GLY A 165 3.07 6.72 11.55
N PHE A 166 2.29 7.14 10.57
CA PHE A 166 2.56 8.34 9.77
C PHE A 166 1.41 9.35 9.88
N VAL A 167 1.07 9.69 11.12
CA VAL A 167 -0.02 10.62 11.40
C VAL A 167 0.27 11.99 10.76
N GLY A 168 -0.63 12.44 9.89
CA GLY A 168 -0.46 13.68 9.13
C GLY A 168 0.05 13.48 7.69
N ASP A 169 0.59 12.30 7.33
CA ASP A 169 0.92 11.99 5.95
C ASP A 169 -0.36 11.86 5.09
N ILE A 170 -0.27 12.28 3.85
CA ILE A 170 -1.37 12.16 2.89
C ILE A 170 -1.74 10.68 2.68
N GLY A 171 -3.03 10.37 2.76
CA GLY A 171 -3.54 9.00 2.57
C GLY A 171 -3.39 8.07 3.77
N PHE A 172 -2.76 8.52 4.85
CA PHE A 172 -2.68 7.77 6.10
C PHE A 172 -3.92 8.01 6.97
N THR A 173 -4.47 6.96 7.57
CA THR A 173 -5.70 7.05 8.34
C THR A 173 -5.56 6.51 9.76
N HIS A 174 -6.17 7.25 10.68
CA HIS A 174 -6.45 6.81 12.03
C HIS A 174 -7.84 7.37 12.44
N TYR A 175 -8.51 6.77 13.41
CA TYR A 175 -9.80 7.25 13.89
C TYR A 175 -9.81 7.39 15.41
N ASP A 176 -10.38 8.49 15.91
CA ASP A 176 -10.67 8.62 17.33
C ASP A 176 -11.83 7.72 17.74
N ALA A 177 -11.76 7.18 18.96
CA ALA A 177 -12.81 6.32 19.49
C ALA A 177 -14.17 7.00 19.52
N GLU A 178 -14.21 8.30 19.83
CA GLU A 178 -15.42 9.12 19.85
C GLU A 178 -16.08 9.21 18.48
N PHE A 179 -15.28 9.44 17.44
CA PHE A 179 -15.75 9.47 16.06
C PHE A 179 -16.36 8.14 15.63
N VAL A 180 -15.73 7.01 16.01
CA VAL A 180 -16.24 5.66 15.69
C VAL A 180 -17.58 5.40 16.38
N VAL A 181 -17.72 5.79 17.65
CA VAL A 181 -18.97 5.65 18.41
C VAL A 181 -20.08 6.54 17.83
N ALA A 182 -19.78 7.78 17.51
CA ALA A 182 -20.73 8.75 16.96
C ALA A 182 -21.32 8.27 15.60
N ASN A 183 -20.54 7.54 14.81
CA ASN A 183 -20.98 6.99 13.54
C ASN A 183 -21.74 5.66 13.66
N ASN A 184 -22.09 5.21 14.87
CA ASN A 184 -22.83 3.96 15.15
C ASN A 184 -22.25 2.69 14.52
N LYS A 185 -20.97 2.68 14.17
CA LYS A 185 -20.30 1.54 13.57
C LYS A 185 -19.68 0.63 14.63
N SER A 186 -19.50 -0.63 14.28
CA SER A 186 -18.72 -1.55 15.08
C SER A 186 -17.27 -1.08 15.14
N PHE A 187 -16.62 -1.19 16.31
CA PHE A 187 -15.19 -0.88 16.46
C PHE A 187 -14.27 -1.74 15.59
N ASN A 188 -14.77 -2.85 15.04
CA ASN A 188 -14.02 -3.70 14.12
C ASN A 188 -14.24 -3.29 12.65
N ASP A 189 -15.32 -2.58 12.35
CA ASP A 189 -15.67 -2.16 10.99
C ASP A 189 -15.12 -0.77 10.64
N MET A 190 -14.66 -0.03 11.66
CA MET A 190 -14.11 1.30 11.50
C MET A 190 -12.75 1.40 12.18
N GLU A 191 -11.74 1.05 11.45
CA GLU A 191 -10.33 1.14 11.85
C GLU A 191 -9.54 1.81 10.74
N GLY A 192 -8.77 2.82 11.09
CA GLY A 192 -7.72 3.38 10.23
C GLY A 192 -6.52 2.44 10.13
N ASP A 193 -5.50 2.87 9.43
CA ASP A 193 -4.29 2.06 9.23
C ASP A 193 -3.58 1.79 10.55
N SER A 194 -3.31 2.83 11.34
CA SER A 194 -2.65 2.68 12.63
C SER A 194 -3.47 1.90 13.66
N ASP A 195 -4.79 2.00 13.62
CA ASP A 195 -5.67 1.28 14.55
C ASP A 195 -5.59 -0.25 14.33
N LYS A 196 -5.52 -0.67 13.06
CA LYS A 196 -5.33 -2.08 12.68
C LYS A 196 -3.95 -2.59 13.10
N TRP A 197 -2.92 -1.76 12.93
CA TRP A 197 -1.56 -2.10 13.34
C TRP A 197 -1.45 -2.18 14.85
N ALA A 198 -1.96 -1.18 15.57
CA ALA A 198 -2.01 -1.18 17.03
C ALA A 198 -2.69 -2.44 17.56
N ARG A 199 -3.87 -2.80 17.04
CA ARG A 199 -4.61 -4.00 17.44
C ARG A 199 -3.79 -5.28 17.24
N THR A 200 -3.09 -5.39 16.10
CA THR A 200 -2.29 -6.58 15.79
C THR A 200 -1.06 -6.69 16.69
N ILE A 201 -0.32 -5.59 16.88
CA ILE A 201 0.85 -5.54 17.74
C ILE A 201 0.46 -5.79 19.20
N LEU A 202 -0.61 -5.17 19.71
CA LEU A 202 -1.13 -5.40 21.06
C LEU A 202 -1.46 -6.88 21.31
N SER A 203 -2.05 -7.56 20.30
CA SER A 203 -2.32 -8.99 20.39
C SER A 203 -1.03 -9.83 20.50
N TRP A 204 0.02 -9.48 19.79
CA TRP A 204 1.31 -10.16 19.90
C TRP A 204 1.97 -9.95 21.26
N LEU A 205 1.96 -8.70 21.73
CA LEU A 205 2.54 -8.33 23.02
C LEU A 205 1.85 -9.03 24.20
N LYS A 206 0.54 -9.28 24.09
CA LYS A 206 -0.19 -10.11 25.06
C LYS A 206 0.28 -11.56 25.03
N GLN A 207 0.46 -12.16 23.85
CA GLN A 207 0.89 -13.56 23.70
C GLN A 207 2.31 -13.81 24.22
N VAL A 208 3.16 -12.78 24.23
CA VAL A 208 4.50 -12.85 24.84
C VAL A 208 4.54 -12.34 26.28
N ASN A 209 3.38 -12.11 26.91
CA ASN A 209 3.24 -11.66 28.30
C ASN A 209 3.97 -10.35 28.65
N TRP A 210 4.02 -9.40 27.72
CA TRP A 210 4.53 -8.04 27.96
C TRP A 210 3.43 -7.02 28.19
N VAL A 211 2.23 -7.34 27.72
CA VAL A 211 1.04 -6.51 27.83
C VAL A 211 -0.10 -7.34 28.43
N VAL A 212 -0.90 -6.70 29.27
CA VAL A 212 -2.10 -7.27 29.90
C VAL A 212 -3.30 -6.37 29.63
N ASP A 213 -4.50 -6.93 29.77
CA ASP A 213 -5.73 -6.16 29.71
C ASP A 213 -5.80 -5.19 30.91
N GLY A 214 -6.09 -3.94 30.62
CA GLY A 214 -6.42 -2.93 31.59
C GLY A 214 -7.93 -2.85 31.87
N PRO A 215 -8.35 -1.97 32.78
CA PRO A 215 -9.78 -1.68 32.99
C PRO A 215 -10.38 -1.12 31.70
N ARG A 216 -11.57 -1.59 31.32
CA ARG A 216 -12.25 -1.08 30.12
C ARG A 216 -12.51 0.42 30.26
N LYS A 217 -12.14 1.18 29.22
CA LYS A 217 -12.39 2.62 29.15
C LYS A 217 -13.78 2.90 28.59
N GLU A 218 -14.48 3.79 29.26
CA GLU A 218 -15.78 4.29 28.77
C GLU A 218 -15.55 5.38 27.70
N CYS A 219 -16.25 5.25 26.59
CA CYS A 219 -16.25 6.22 25.51
C CYS A 219 -17.67 6.33 24.94
N CYS A 220 -18.33 7.46 25.14
CA CYS A 220 -19.68 7.75 24.65
C CYS A 220 -20.69 6.63 24.95
N GLY A 221 -20.71 6.10 26.18
CA GLY A 221 -21.60 5.02 26.62
C GLY A 221 -21.21 3.62 26.18
N ARG A 222 -20.07 3.44 25.55
CA ARG A 222 -19.50 2.13 25.18
C ARG A 222 -18.20 1.84 25.95
N LYS A 223 -17.99 0.56 26.30
CA LYS A 223 -16.79 0.11 27.03
C LYS A 223 -15.77 -0.48 26.07
N LEU A 224 -14.65 0.20 25.86
CA LEU A 224 -13.54 -0.22 25.00
C LEU A 224 -12.52 -1.08 25.77
N PRO A 225 -11.95 -2.12 25.12
CA PRO A 225 -10.77 -2.80 25.65
C PRO A 225 -9.60 -1.82 25.76
N SER A 226 -8.86 -1.94 26.84
CA SER A 226 -7.64 -1.17 27.06
C SER A 226 -6.51 -2.09 27.51
N PHE A 227 -5.28 -1.62 27.40
CA PHE A 227 -4.07 -2.40 27.55
C PHE A 227 -3.04 -1.63 28.38
N THR A 228 -2.25 -2.34 29.14
CA THR A 228 -1.12 -1.78 29.90
C THR A 228 0.04 -2.76 29.92
N THR A 229 1.25 -2.27 30.21
CA THR A 229 2.45 -3.11 30.31
C THR A 229 2.57 -3.78 31.68
N THR A 230 3.29 -4.91 31.70
CA THR A 230 3.77 -5.52 32.95
C THR A 230 4.87 -4.65 33.61
N PRO A 231 5.09 -4.73 34.93
CA PRO A 231 6.03 -3.86 35.65
C PRO A 231 7.50 -3.97 35.19
N ASP A 232 7.90 -5.12 34.67
CA ASP A 232 9.27 -5.43 34.24
C ASP A 232 9.64 -4.89 32.85
N ILE A 233 8.70 -4.26 32.13
CA ILE A 233 8.89 -3.77 30.77
C ILE A 233 9.99 -2.70 30.67
N ASP A 234 10.25 -1.95 31.74
CA ASP A 234 11.36 -0.99 31.77
C ASP A 234 12.72 -1.64 31.47
N LYS A 235 12.96 -2.84 32.01
CA LYS A 235 14.20 -3.58 31.74
C LYS A 235 14.26 -4.04 30.27
N VAL A 236 13.11 -4.45 29.73
CA VAL A 236 13.00 -4.85 28.32
C VAL A 236 13.30 -3.69 27.37
N LEU A 237 12.73 -2.51 27.64
CA LEU A 237 12.98 -1.31 26.83
C LEU A 237 14.43 -0.83 26.96
N GLN A 238 15.03 -0.87 28.16
CA GLN A 238 16.46 -0.55 28.35
C GLN A 238 17.36 -1.54 27.61
N TYR A 239 17.05 -2.84 27.63
CA TYR A 239 17.77 -3.83 26.84
C TYR A 239 17.61 -3.56 25.35
N SER A 240 16.40 -3.27 24.88
CA SER A 240 16.12 -2.94 23.48
C SER A 240 16.96 -1.75 23.00
N ALA A 241 16.99 -0.65 23.75
CA ALA A 241 17.76 0.53 23.40
C ALA A 241 19.27 0.30 23.34
N ARG A 242 19.81 -0.59 24.17
CA ARG A 242 21.26 -0.85 24.25
C ARG A 242 21.76 -1.92 23.29
N SER A 243 20.98 -2.98 23.11
CA SER A 243 21.45 -4.25 22.55
C SER A 243 20.73 -4.68 21.28
N SER A 244 19.47 -4.27 21.05
CA SER A 244 18.74 -4.66 19.86
C SER A 244 19.09 -3.75 18.68
N ILE A 245 19.43 -4.36 17.54
CA ILE A 245 19.55 -3.65 16.26
C ILE A 245 18.18 -3.62 15.63
N LYS A 246 17.68 -2.42 15.31
CA LYS A 246 16.39 -2.23 14.63
C LYS A 246 16.58 -2.45 13.14
N TYR A 247 15.85 -3.37 12.57
CA TYR A 247 15.84 -3.56 11.12
C TYR A 247 14.87 -2.56 10.48
N VAL A 248 15.38 -1.71 9.62
CA VAL A 248 14.65 -0.57 9.02
C VAL A 248 14.83 -0.62 7.50
N PRO A 249 14.05 -1.43 6.78
CA PRO A 249 14.01 -1.33 5.33
C PRO A 249 13.29 -0.05 4.91
N ILE A 250 13.72 0.53 3.78
CA ILE A 250 13.17 1.80 3.28
C ILE A 250 11.64 1.73 3.09
N GLU A 251 11.12 0.56 2.76
CA GLU A 251 9.68 0.33 2.55
C GLU A 251 8.83 0.56 3.80
N MET A 252 9.42 0.53 5.00
CA MET A 252 8.68 0.82 6.23
C MET A 252 8.60 2.31 6.57
N LEU A 253 9.30 3.17 5.83
CA LEU A 253 9.44 4.59 6.18
C LEU A 253 8.29 5.47 5.68
N CYS A 254 7.29 4.90 5.00
CA CYS A 254 6.13 5.62 4.51
C CYS A 254 4.93 4.68 4.36
N SER A 255 3.72 5.22 4.39
CA SER A 255 2.50 4.49 4.07
C SER A 255 2.43 4.15 2.57
N ASP A 256 1.92 2.97 2.23
CA ASP A 256 1.64 2.56 0.83
C ASP A 256 0.65 3.50 0.13
N HIS A 257 -0.17 4.18 0.89
CA HIS A 257 -1.22 5.06 0.38
C HIS A 257 -0.74 6.49 0.11
N HIS A 258 0.52 6.80 0.44
CA HIS A 258 1.09 8.12 0.19
C HIS A 258 1.39 8.29 -1.31
N PRO A 259 0.91 9.37 -1.97
CA PRO A 259 1.12 9.56 -3.40
C PRO A 259 2.61 9.73 -3.77
N PHE A 260 3.44 10.18 -2.82
CA PHE A 260 4.89 10.39 -2.97
C PHE A 260 5.72 9.35 -2.22
N THR A 261 5.24 8.12 -2.09
CA THR A 261 5.86 7.07 -1.26
C THR A 261 7.38 6.97 -1.45
N HIS A 262 7.87 6.88 -2.70
CA HIS A 262 9.30 6.73 -2.95
C HIS A 262 10.12 7.96 -2.58
N LEU A 263 9.59 9.17 -2.81
CA LEU A 263 10.26 10.41 -2.41
C LEU A 263 10.38 10.49 -0.89
N ILE A 264 9.28 10.22 -0.18
CA ILE A 264 9.25 10.25 1.29
C ILE A 264 10.19 9.18 1.88
N GLN A 265 10.17 7.97 1.33
CA GLN A 265 11.07 6.89 1.74
C GLN A 265 12.54 7.27 1.57
N ARG A 266 12.92 7.83 0.41
CA ARG A 266 14.28 8.31 0.16
C ARG A 266 14.68 9.42 1.13
N ARG A 267 13.82 10.40 1.33
CA ARG A 267 14.07 11.54 2.21
C ARG A 267 14.23 11.11 3.66
N ARG A 268 13.33 10.29 4.19
CA ARG A 268 13.42 9.75 5.55
C ARG A 268 14.63 8.82 5.72
N ALA A 269 14.98 8.03 4.71
CA ALA A 269 16.20 7.24 4.72
C ALA A 269 17.46 8.11 4.76
N ALA A 270 17.51 9.19 3.97
CA ALA A 270 18.64 10.14 3.97
C ALA A 270 18.80 10.84 5.34
N ILE A 271 17.70 11.19 6.00
CA ILE A 271 17.72 11.72 7.38
C ILE A 271 18.37 10.70 8.32
N LEU A 272 17.94 9.44 8.27
CA LEU A 272 18.46 8.38 9.15
C LEU A 272 19.96 8.13 8.90
N GLU A 273 20.40 8.12 7.65
CA GLU A 273 21.84 7.96 7.31
C GLU A 273 22.69 9.09 7.88
N GLN A 274 22.24 10.33 7.74
CA GLN A 274 22.97 11.47 8.29
C GLN A 274 23.05 11.39 9.81
N LEU A 275 21.95 11.00 10.48
CA LEU A 275 21.92 10.86 11.94
C LEU A 275 22.73 9.64 12.46
N GLU A 276 22.93 8.61 11.65
CA GLU A 276 23.76 7.46 11.99
C GLU A 276 25.25 7.82 11.93
N HIS A 277 25.65 8.61 10.92
CA HIS A 277 27.06 8.97 10.71
C HIS A 277 27.56 10.08 11.64
N VAL A 278 26.69 11.01 12.03
CA VAL A 278 27.08 12.18 12.81
C VAL A 278 26.23 12.27 14.07
N PRO A 279 26.76 11.89 15.25
CA PRO A 279 26.08 12.15 16.52
C PRO A 279 25.81 13.65 16.69
N TYR A 280 24.60 14.04 17.07
CA TYR A 280 24.16 15.43 17.19
C TYR A 280 24.35 16.25 15.90
N THR A 281 23.45 16.03 14.96
CA THR A 281 23.40 16.79 13.72
C THR A 281 22.46 17.98 13.87
N GLU A 282 22.96 19.17 13.54
CA GLU A 282 22.16 20.40 13.49
C GLU A 282 21.16 20.35 12.34
N LYS A 283 19.95 20.86 12.57
CA LYS A 283 18.87 20.82 11.58
C LYS A 283 19.23 21.47 10.24
N SER A 284 19.89 22.63 10.27
CA SER A 284 20.39 23.30 9.06
C SER A 284 21.35 22.43 8.26
N LYS A 285 22.27 21.73 8.95
CA LYS A 285 23.19 20.78 8.29
C LYS A 285 22.50 19.56 7.71
N LEU A 286 21.41 19.08 8.35
CA LEU A 286 20.60 18.01 7.76
C LEU A 286 19.98 18.48 6.44
N VAL A 287 19.42 19.69 6.42
CA VAL A 287 18.86 20.30 5.19
C VAL A 287 19.93 20.38 4.10
N ASP A 288 21.09 20.97 4.41
CA ASP A 288 22.18 21.15 3.44
C ASP A 288 22.69 19.81 2.89
N ASN A 289 22.93 18.82 3.76
CA ASN A 289 23.45 17.53 3.37
C ASN A 289 22.45 16.69 2.54
N ILE A 290 21.16 16.84 2.80
CA ILE A 290 20.11 16.12 2.08
C ILE A 290 19.85 16.80 0.72
N ASN A 291 19.81 18.13 0.67
CA ASN A 291 19.70 18.88 -0.58
C ASN A 291 20.91 18.63 -1.52
N ALA A 292 22.09 18.42 -0.97
CA ALA A 292 23.28 18.02 -1.74
C ALA A 292 23.16 16.64 -2.41
N GLN A 293 22.19 15.80 -1.98
CA GLN A 293 21.84 14.51 -2.59
C GLN A 293 20.70 14.62 -3.62
N GLU A 294 20.39 15.83 -4.06
CA GLU A 294 19.26 16.11 -4.97
C GLU A 294 17.89 15.68 -4.40
N ILE A 295 17.74 15.78 -3.07
CA ILE A 295 16.48 15.55 -2.35
C ILE A 295 16.05 16.87 -1.75
N GLU A 296 15.03 17.50 -2.33
CA GLU A 296 14.52 18.79 -1.88
C GLU A 296 13.87 18.68 -0.50
N ILE A 297 14.37 19.44 0.48
CA ILE A 297 13.88 19.49 1.86
C ILE A 297 14.16 20.84 2.49
N ASP A 298 13.28 21.29 3.36
CA ASP A 298 13.46 22.44 4.22
C ASP A 298 13.43 22.07 5.71
N GLU A 299 13.62 23.04 6.58
CA GLU A 299 13.66 22.82 8.03
C GLU A 299 12.32 22.34 8.60
N GLN A 300 11.20 22.80 8.06
CA GLN A 300 9.86 22.39 8.52
C GLN A 300 9.60 20.93 8.13
N GLN A 301 10.01 20.57 6.93
CA GLN A 301 9.90 19.21 6.45
C GLN A 301 10.77 18.23 7.22
N VAL A 302 11.99 18.65 7.64
CA VAL A 302 12.85 17.85 8.54
C VAL A 302 12.11 17.60 9.86
N ASP A 303 11.55 18.63 10.50
CA ASP A 303 10.80 18.47 11.75
C ASP A 303 9.62 17.51 11.58
N PHE A 304 8.87 17.63 10.50
CA PHE A 304 7.73 16.75 10.20
C PHE A 304 8.17 15.30 9.98
N ASP A 305 9.20 15.06 9.20
CA ASP A 305 9.71 13.72 8.95
C ASP A 305 10.31 13.07 10.20
N ILE A 306 10.98 13.85 11.05
CA ILE A 306 11.49 13.37 12.36
C ILE A 306 10.32 12.92 13.26
N ILE A 307 9.22 13.67 13.32
CA ILE A 307 8.03 13.27 14.09
C ILE A 307 7.47 11.94 13.56
N ASN A 308 7.35 11.79 12.25
CA ASN A 308 6.86 10.55 11.63
C ASN A 308 7.81 9.37 11.89
N LEU A 309 9.13 9.58 11.83
CA LEU A 309 10.12 8.56 12.19
C LEU A 309 9.99 8.13 13.67
N GLN A 310 9.77 9.09 14.57
CA GLN A 310 9.52 8.81 16.00
C GLN A 310 8.21 8.04 16.19
N GLN A 311 7.14 8.41 15.50
CA GLN A 311 5.87 7.68 15.52
C GLN A 311 5.97 6.30 14.88
N ALA A 312 6.86 6.11 13.90
CA ALA A 312 7.22 4.80 13.37
C ALA A 312 8.07 3.96 14.34
N GLY A 313 8.49 4.53 15.47
CA GLY A 313 9.19 3.82 16.54
C GLY A 313 10.71 3.90 16.49
N ILE A 314 11.26 4.79 15.68
CA ILE A 314 12.71 5.04 15.65
C ILE A 314 13.02 6.11 16.70
N ALA A 315 13.87 5.77 17.66
CA ALA A 315 14.21 6.68 18.77
C ALA A 315 15.16 7.78 18.28
N ILE A 316 14.61 8.98 18.08
CA ILE A 316 15.37 10.18 17.74
C ILE A 316 15.15 11.20 18.85
N PHE A 317 16.24 11.66 19.46
CA PHE A 317 16.22 12.72 20.47
C PHE A 317 16.38 14.07 19.79
N LYS A 318 15.60 15.06 20.24
CA LYS A 318 15.66 16.46 19.80
C LYS A 318 16.07 17.34 20.98
N GLU A 319 17.12 18.12 20.79
CA GLU A 319 17.54 19.15 21.74
C GLU A 319 17.77 20.46 20.99
N GLN A 320 16.91 21.45 21.22
CA GLN A 320 16.89 22.71 20.47
C GLN A 320 16.81 22.46 18.94
N SER A 321 17.86 22.80 18.19
CA SER A 321 18.00 22.59 16.74
C SER A 321 18.81 21.34 16.37
N TYR A 322 19.16 20.51 17.35
CA TYR A 322 19.97 19.31 17.12
C TYR A 322 19.14 18.04 17.24
N TYR A 323 19.48 17.05 16.42
CA TYR A 323 18.90 15.72 16.43
C TYR A 323 19.95 14.66 16.66
N LYS A 324 19.56 13.58 17.35
CA LYS A 324 20.42 12.43 17.62
C LYS A 324 19.62 11.15 17.44
N LEU A 325 20.10 10.24 16.61
CA LEU A 325 19.58 8.87 16.54
C LEU A 325 20.04 8.11 17.79
N CYS A 326 19.09 7.58 18.56
CA CYS A 326 19.35 6.83 19.80
C CYS A 326 19.35 5.32 19.59
N ASP A 327 18.62 4.83 18.59
CA ASP A 327 18.58 3.42 18.24
C ASP A 327 19.82 3.01 17.42
N LYS A 328 20.25 1.76 17.60
CA LYS A 328 21.09 1.09 16.60
C LYS A 328 20.17 0.57 15.50
N ILE A 329 20.37 1.05 14.28
CA ILE A 329 19.57 0.64 13.13
C ILE A 329 20.40 -0.16 12.12
N LYS A 330 19.74 -1.02 11.35
CA LYS A 330 20.23 -1.60 10.11
C LYS A 330 19.32 -1.06 9.03
N LEU A 331 19.71 0.06 8.44
CA LEU A 331 18.96 0.65 7.32
C LEU A 331 19.21 -0.20 6.06
N ASP A 332 18.13 -0.77 5.51
CA ASP A 332 18.20 -1.58 4.31
C ASP A 332 17.58 -0.82 3.14
N LYS A 333 18.44 -0.49 2.16
CA LYS A 333 18.06 0.23 0.94
C LYS A 333 18.22 -0.66 -0.29
N PRO A 334 17.41 -0.46 -1.34
CA PRO A 334 17.67 -1.07 -2.64
C PRO A 334 19.09 -0.76 -3.10
N ILE A 335 19.75 -1.73 -3.73
CA ILE A 335 21.03 -1.49 -4.41
C ILE A 335 20.77 -0.41 -5.46
N VAL A 336 21.53 0.68 -5.41
CA VAL A 336 21.37 1.83 -6.31
C VAL A 336 21.50 1.35 -7.74
N VAL A 337 20.39 1.32 -8.46
CA VAL A 337 20.36 1.16 -9.90
C VAL A 337 20.86 2.48 -10.50
N ALA A 338 21.55 2.41 -11.65
CA ALA A 338 22.32 3.48 -12.27
C ALA A 338 21.68 4.89 -12.16
N ALA A 339 22.48 5.94 -12.11
CA ALA A 339 22.08 7.35 -11.98
C ALA A 339 20.94 7.79 -12.95
N SER A 340 20.83 7.16 -14.12
CA SER A 340 19.75 7.38 -15.08
C SER A 340 18.37 6.97 -14.59
N GLU A 341 18.28 5.90 -13.79
CA GLU A 341 17.00 5.38 -13.26
C GLU A 341 16.57 6.17 -12.01
N ALA A 342 17.52 6.60 -11.18
CA ALA A 342 17.27 7.51 -10.08
C ALA A 342 16.72 8.86 -10.59
N ASN A 343 17.28 9.41 -11.65
CA ASN A 343 16.81 10.64 -12.31
C ASN A 343 15.41 10.45 -12.93
N ARG A 344 15.11 9.27 -13.49
CA ARG A 344 13.77 8.95 -14.00
C ARG A 344 12.74 8.89 -12.88
N VAL A 345 13.05 8.23 -11.77
CA VAL A 345 12.17 8.15 -10.59
C VAL A 345 11.92 9.54 -10.02
N ASN A 346 12.95 10.38 -9.85
CA ASN A 346 12.80 11.76 -9.37
C ASN A 346 11.89 12.59 -10.27
N LYS A 347 12.04 12.47 -11.60
CA LYS A 347 11.21 13.18 -12.57
C LYS A 347 9.74 12.76 -12.48
N ILE A 348 9.47 11.47 -12.25
CA ILE A 348 8.11 10.94 -12.08
C ILE A 348 7.51 11.45 -10.78
N GLU A 349 8.25 11.38 -9.66
CA GLU A 349 7.75 11.84 -8.36
C GLU A 349 7.49 13.35 -8.36
N LYS A 350 8.34 14.16 -8.98
CA LYS A 350 8.10 15.59 -9.16
C LYS A 350 6.81 15.85 -9.99
N LYS A 351 6.59 15.08 -11.05
CA LYS A 351 5.35 15.19 -11.85
C LYS A 351 4.11 14.80 -11.03
N ILE A 352 4.23 13.77 -10.17
CA ILE A 352 3.15 13.38 -9.25
C ILE A 352 2.83 14.54 -8.30
N GLU A 353 3.84 15.14 -7.67
CA GLU A 353 3.69 16.27 -6.76
C GLU A 353 2.98 17.47 -7.41
N GLU A 354 3.42 17.87 -8.58
CA GLU A 354 2.80 18.94 -9.36
C GLU A 354 1.31 18.66 -9.64
N LYS A 355 0.99 17.42 -10.06
CA LYS A 355 -0.39 17.05 -10.40
C LYS A 355 -1.28 16.85 -9.17
N VAL A 356 -0.77 16.26 -8.08
CA VAL A 356 -1.51 16.15 -6.83
C VAL A 356 -1.83 17.53 -6.27
N THR A 357 -0.88 18.45 -6.31
CA THR A 357 -1.10 19.84 -5.91
C THR A 357 -2.14 20.53 -6.78
N LYS A 358 -2.03 20.36 -8.12
CA LYS A 358 -2.98 20.96 -9.08
C LYS A 358 -4.41 20.48 -8.87
N TYR A 359 -4.61 19.19 -8.59
CA TYR A 359 -5.93 18.57 -8.49
C TYR A 359 -6.40 18.36 -7.04
N ASN A 360 -5.71 18.95 -6.08
CA ASN A 360 -6.11 18.87 -4.66
C ASN A 360 -7.56 19.33 -4.46
N GLY A 361 -8.33 18.55 -3.70
CA GLY A 361 -9.76 18.83 -3.42
C GLY A 361 -10.73 18.43 -4.55
N THR A 362 -10.25 18.03 -5.74
CA THR A 362 -11.09 17.58 -6.87
C THR A 362 -10.95 16.10 -7.16
N ILE A 363 -9.72 15.58 -7.15
CA ILE A 363 -9.43 14.16 -7.39
C ILE A 363 -8.65 13.62 -6.18
N PRO A 364 -8.99 12.42 -5.66
CA PRO A 364 -8.21 11.81 -4.58
C PRO A 364 -6.73 11.68 -4.97
N SER A 365 -5.83 12.17 -4.12
CA SER A 365 -4.38 12.21 -4.36
C SER A 365 -3.80 10.83 -4.73
N ARG A 366 -4.37 9.75 -4.15
CA ARG A 366 -4.02 8.37 -4.50
C ARG A 366 -4.25 8.08 -5.99
N ILE A 367 -5.41 8.43 -6.51
CA ILE A 367 -5.75 8.17 -7.93
C ILE A 367 -4.81 8.95 -8.85
N VAL A 368 -4.53 10.22 -8.53
CA VAL A 368 -3.57 11.03 -9.29
C VAL A 368 -2.18 10.40 -9.28
N GLY A 369 -1.69 10.03 -8.10
CA GLY A 369 -0.37 9.44 -7.93
C GLY A 369 -0.24 8.07 -8.62
N ASP A 370 -1.24 7.21 -8.48
CA ASP A 370 -1.23 5.86 -9.04
C ASP A 370 -1.33 5.87 -10.57
N LEU A 371 -2.19 6.73 -11.17
CA LEU A 371 -2.27 6.88 -12.64
C LEU A 371 -0.91 7.26 -13.24
N ILE A 372 -0.20 8.20 -12.61
CA ILE A 372 1.10 8.66 -13.12
C ILE A 372 2.16 7.59 -12.89
N ARG A 373 2.27 7.06 -11.66
CA ARG A 373 3.28 6.06 -11.29
C ARG A 373 3.18 4.82 -12.15
N TYR A 374 2.00 4.20 -12.19
CA TYR A 374 1.80 2.95 -12.94
C TYR A 374 1.84 3.17 -14.44
N GLY A 375 1.39 4.33 -14.92
CA GLY A 375 1.52 4.69 -16.33
C GLY A 375 2.96 4.77 -16.82
N TYR A 376 3.90 5.19 -15.97
CA TYR A 376 5.34 5.21 -16.27
C TYR A 376 6.08 3.90 -15.97
N ASP A 377 5.56 3.03 -15.10
CA ASP A 377 6.22 1.79 -14.68
C ASP A 377 6.13 0.67 -15.75
N GLY A 378 5.29 0.86 -16.76
CA GLY A 378 5.20 -0.01 -17.92
C GLY A 378 4.57 -1.36 -17.59
N ARG A 379 5.08 -2.43 -18.23
CA ARG A 379 4.52 -3.79 -18.13
C ARG A 379 4.45 -4.35 -16.71
N ASN A 380 5.30 -3.86 -15.80
CA ASN A 380 5.33 -4.36 -14.42
C ASN A 380 4.11 -3.93 -13.60
N SER A 381 3.39 -2.89 -14.02
CA SER A 381 2.23 -2.34 -13.32
C SER A 381 1.00 -2.18 -14.22
N SER A 382 0.92 -2.93 -15.34
CA SER A 382 -0.19 -2.82 -16.29
C SER A 382 -1.55 -3.01 -15.62
N THR A 383 -1.73 -4.08 -14.85
CA THR A 383 -2.99 -4.37 -14.15
C THR A 383 -3.34 -3.32 -13.09
N LEU A 384 -2.34 -2.77 -12.38
CA LEU A 384 -2.56 -1.68 -11.43
C LEU A 384 -2.98 -0.38 -12.15
N PHE A 385 -2.41 -0.13 -13.33
CA PHE A 385 -2.82 0.99 -14.16
C PHE A 385 -4.26 0.84 -14.66
N GLU A 386 -4.64 -0.34 -15.19
CA GLU A 386 -6.00 -0.68 -15.62
C GLU A 386 -7.01 -0.48 -14.47
N MET A 387 -6.70 -1.00 -13.27
CA MET A 387 -7.54 -0.83 -12.08
C MET A 387 -7.69 0.65 -11.70
N THR A 388 -6.62 1.44 -11.79
CA THR A 388 -6.66 2.87 -11.45
C THR A 388 -7.44 3.67 -12.51
N VAL A 389 -7.32 3.31 -13.79
CA VAL A 389 -8.16 3.85 -14.88
C VAL A 389 -9.64 3.57 -14.59
N ASN A 390 -9.98 2.32 -14.22
CA ASN A 390 -11.35 1.97 -13.82
C ASN A 390 -11.85 2.80 -12.63
N ASP A 391 -11.02 2.99 -11.59
CA ASP A 391 -11.39 3.82 -10.44
C ASP A 391 -11.59 5.29 -10.84
N MET A 392 -10.81 5.79 -11.79
CA MET A 392 -10.98 7.14 -12.32
C MET A 392 -12.31 7.29 -13.08
N PHE A 393 -12.71 6.31 -13.90
CA PHE A 393 -14.02 6.35 -14.56
C PHE A 393 -15.19 6.23 -13.58
N LYS A 394 -15.04 5.48 -12.47
CA LYS A 394 -16.03 5.50 -11.37
C LYS A 394 -16.14 6.88 -10.72
N LEU A 395 -15.00 7.54 -10.49
CA LEU A 395 -14.98 8.89 -9.94
C LEU A 395 -15.67 9.90 -10.85
N LEU A 396 -15.55 9.74 -12.18
CA LEU A 396 -16.29 10.54 -13.17
C LEU A 396 -17.81 10.30 -13.11
N GLY A 397 -18.28 9.24 -12.47
CA GLY A 397 -19.71 8.92 -12.34
C GLY A 397 -20.21 7.84 -13.29
N TYR A 398 -19.32 7.10 -13.95
CA TYR A 398 -19.72 5.93 -14.75
C TYR A 398 -19.95 4.70 -13.86
N GLU A 399 -20.87 3.83 -14.29
CA GLU A 399 -20.89 2.42 -13.87
C GLU A 399 -19.72 1.72 -14.56
N SER A 400 -18.58 1.59 -13.89
CA SER A 400 -17.35 1.09 -14.47
C SER A 400 -16.89 -0.22 -13.83
N GLU A 401 -16.46 -1.17 -14.66
CA GLU A 401 -16.00 -2.51 -14.27
C GLU A 401 -14.64 -2.80 -14.92
N HIS A 402 -13.67 -3.21 -14.10
CA HIS A 402 -12.41 -3.79 -14.56
C HIS A 402 -12.65 -5.28 -14.84
N LEU A 403 -12.40 -5.73 -16.06
CA LEU A 403 -12.68 -7.10 -16.46
C LEU A 403 -11.53 -8.06 -16.11
N GLY A 404 -10.31 -7.56 -16.05
CA GLY A 404 -9.12 -8.30 -15.64
C GLY A 404 -8.67 -9.36 -16.64
N GLU A 405 -7.46 -9.88 -16.44
CA GLU A 405 -6.93 -11.01 -17.20
C GLU A 405 -7.65 -12.32 -16.86
N GLY A 406 -7.73 -13.21 -17.85
CA GLY A 406 -8.19 -14.60 -17.66
C GLY A 406 -9.64 -14.88 -18.05
N LYS A 407 -10.38 -13.90 -18.56
CA LYS A 407 -11.69 -14.12 -19.21
C LYS A 407 -11.58 -14.29 -20.74
N GLY A 408 -10.36 -14.51 -21.25
CA GLY A 408 -10.08 -14.55 -22.68
C GLY A 408 -9.65 -13.16 -23.20
N ARG A 409 -9.89 -12.89 -24.49
CA ARG A 409 -9.61 -11.58 -25.12
C ARG A 409 -10.78 -10.64 -24.83
N VAL A 410 -10.68 -9.89 -23.74
CA VAL A 410 -11.67 -8.88 -23.30
C VAL A 410 -10.98 -7.54 -23.14
N ALA A 411 -11.73 -6.44 -23.18
CA ALA A 411 -11.23 -5.11 -22.87
C ALA A 411 -10.82 -5.01 -21.39
N ASP A 412 -9.94 -4.08 -21.05
CA ASP A 412 -9.51 -3.90 -19.68
C ASP A 412 -10.62 -3.32 -18.80
N VAL A 413 -11.34 -2.32 -19.30
CA VAL A 413 -12.41 -1.63 -18.57
C VAL A 413 -13.62 -1.40 -19.46
N ILE A 414 -14.81 -1.64 -18.91
CA ILE A 414 -16.09 -1.23 -19.51
C ILE A 414 -16.73 -0.19 -18.59
N SER A 415 -17.05 0.97 -19.14
CA SER A 415 -17.72 2.06 -18.43
C SER A 415 -19.04 2.41 -19.07
N LYS A 416 -20.11 2.55 -18.28
CA LYS A 416 -21.47 2.79 -18.75
C LYS A 416 -22.03 4.06 -18.12
N TYR A 417 -22.55 4.95 -18.94
CA TYR A 417 -23.39 6.06 -18.50
C TYR A 417 -24.86 5.72 -18.81
N ARG A 418 -25.68 5.67 -17.76
CA ARG A 418 -27.12 5.42 -17.88
C ARG A 418 -27.90 6.71 -17.69
N SER A 419 -28.60 7.12 -18.72
CA SER A 419 -29.54 8.24 -18.68
C SER A 419 -30.97 7.73 -18.51
N HIS A 420 -31.83 8.52 -17.88
CA HIS A 420 -33.28 8.29 -17.91
C HIS A 420 -33.86 8.32 -19.35
N LEU A 421 -33.18 8.99 -20.28
CA LEU A 421 -33.46 8.97 -21.71
C LEU A 421 -32.60 7.88 -22.37
N TYR A 422 -33.20 6.78 -22.80
CA TYR A 422 -32.51 5.65 -23.42
C TYR A 422 -31.48 6.09 -24.48
N ALA A 423 -31.91 6.94 -25.42
CA ALA A 423 -31.05 7.43 -26.50
C ALA A 423 -29.81 8.22 -26.05
N LYS A 424 -29.77 8.71 -24.80
CA LYS A 424 -28.61 9.43 -24.24
C LYS A 424 -27.66 8.52 -23.46
N SER A 425 -28.05 7.27 -23.20
CA SER A 425 -27.16 6.29 -22.57
C SER A 425 -26.06 5.86 -23.52
N TYR A 426 -24.83 5.69 -22.99
CA TYR A 426 -23.70 5.23 -23.79
C TYR A 426 -22.68 4.43 -22.97
N GLY A 427 -21.89 3.62 -23.68
CA GLY A 427 -20.82 2.82 -23.10
C GLY A 427 -19.45 3.13 -23.71
N LEU A 428 -18.41 2.88 -22.94
CA LEU A 428 -17.02 3.01 -23.35
C LEU A 428 -16.33 1.65 -23.19
N ILE A 429 -15.67 1.20 -24.25
CA ILE A 429 -14.82 0.00 -24.29
C ILE A 429 -13.37 0.49 -24.21
N ILE A 430 -12.72 0.27 -23.08
CA ILE A 430 -11.45 0.94 -22.75
C ILE A 430 -10.33 -0.09 -22.68
N ASP A 431 -9.22 0.23 -23.33
CA ASP A 431 -7.97 -0.50 -23.28
C ASP A 431 -6.88 0.42 -22.69
N ALA A 432 -6.37 0.08 -21.53
CA ALA A 432 -5.44 0.90 -20.77
C ALA A 432 -4.00 0.43 -20.99
N LYS A 433 -3.13 1.34 -21.37
CA LYS A 433 -1.74 1.06 -21.79
C LYS A 433 -0.75 1.79 -20.88
N ALA A 434 -0.09 1.05 -20.00
CA ALA A 434 0.93 1.57 -19.09
C ALA A 434 2.25 1.86 -19.86
N TYR A 435 2.26 2.90 -20.66
CA TYR A 435 3.43 3.33 -21.44
C TYR A 435 3.62 4.85 -21.34
N GLU A 436 4.89 5.27 -21.25
CA GLU A 436 5.23 6.70 -21.34
C GLU A 436 4.77 7.29 -22.66
N LYS A 437 4.91 6.53 -23.74
CA LYS A 437 4.42 6.87 -25.07
C LYS A 437 4.00 5.63 -25.84
N TYR A 438 2.71 5.51 -26.13
CA TYR A 438 2.12 4.32 -26.77
C TYR A 438 2.02 4.51 -28.29
N ASN A 439 2.32 3.46 -29.07
CA ASN A 439 2.48 3.54 -30.53
C ASN A 439 1.55 2.64 -31.35
N PHE A 440 0.50 2.07 -30.78
CA PHE A 440 -0.52 1.25 -31.44
C PHE A 440 0.04 0.10 -32.29
N PRO A 441 0.58 -0.97 -31.68
CA PRO A 441 0.97 -2.17 -32.43
C PRO A 441 -0.24 -2.77 -33.18
N ALA A 442 -0.01 -3.34 -34.37
CA ALA A 442 -1.08 -3.98 -35.16
C ALA A 442 -1.83 -5.09 -34.42
N SER A 443 -1.16 -5.75 -33.44
CA SER A 443 -1.80 -6.73 -32.54
C SER A 443 -2.87 -6.11 -31.67
N ASP A 444 -2.65 -4.91 -31.16
CA ASP A 444 -3.56 -4.24 -30.23
C ASP A 444 -4.71 -3.54 -30.99
N ILE A 445 -4.44 -3.03 -32.20
CA ILE A 445 -5.48 -2.59 -33.13
C ILE A 445 -6.47 -3.73 -33.41
N ARG A 446 -5.97 -4.94 -33.70
CA ARG A 446 -6.79 -6.12 -33.94
C ARG A 446 -7.57 -6.53 -32.69
N LYS A 447 -6.95 -6.50 -31.50
CA LYS A 447 -7.64 -6.80 -30.24
C LYS A 447 -8.79 -5.84 -29.98
N MET A 448 -8.60 -4.54 -30.20
CA MET A 448 -9.67 -3.56 -30.01
C MET A 448 -10.86 -3.84 -30.95
N LYS A 449 -10.62 -4.23 -32.21
CA LYS A 449 -11.71 -4.65 -33.12
C LYS A 449 -12.48 -5.85 -32.56
N GLU A 450 -11.79 -6.85 -31.98
CA GLU A 450 -12.42 -8.00 -31.31
C GLU A 450 -13.21 -7.55 -30.07
N TYR A 451 -12.68 -6.63 -29.25
CA TYR A 451 -13.35 -6.08 -28.07
C TYR A 451 -14.63 -5.32 -28.41
N ILE A 452 -14.59 -4.51 -29.48
CA ILE A 452 -15.76 -3.77 -29.96
C ILE A 452 -16.89 -4.75 -30.37
N SER A 453 -16.56 -5.82 -31.11
CA SER A 453 -17.53 -6.82 -31.50
C SER A 453 -18.16 -7.49 -30.27
N LEU A 454 -17.34 -7.97 -29.34
CA LEU A 454 -17.80 -8.69 -28.15
C LEU A 454 -18.62 -7.81 -27.20
N HIS A 455 -18.06 -6.67 -26.81
CA HIS A 455 -18.67 -5.81 -25.81
C HIS A 455 -19.76 -4.91 -26.37
N GLY A 456 -19.76 -4.61 -27.68
CA GLY A 456 -20.83 -3.88 -28.33
C GLY A 456 -22.16 -4.64 -28.23
N GLU A 457 -22.17 -5.95 -28.47
CA GLU A 457 -23.35 -6.80 -28.28
C GLU A 457 -23.81 -6.84 -26.81
N GLN A 458 -22.87 -6.94 -25.87
CA GLN A 458 -23.19 -6.93 -24.44
C GLN A 458 -23.79 -5.59 -23.98
N LEU A 459 -23.26 -4.46 -24.46
CA LEU A 459 -23.78 -3.13 -24.16
C LEU A 459 -25.19 -2.94 -24.70
N LEU A 460 -25.48 -3.42 -25.92
CA LEU A 460 -26.81 -3.40 -26.48
C LEU A 460 -27.81 -4.26 -25.67
N ALA A 461 -27.38 -5.45 -25.23
CA ALA A 461 -28.19 -6.31 -24.35
C ALA A 461 -28.47 -5.63 -23.00
N ASP A 462 -27.52 -4.84 -22.48
CA ASP A 462 -27.66 -4.04 -21.27
C ASP A 462 -28.47 -2.74 -21.46
N ARG A 463 -29.10 -2.56 -22.61
CA ARG A 463 -29.85 -1.35 -22.99
C ARG A 463 -29.01 -0.07 -23.07
N ILE A 464 -27.75 -0.18 -23.53
CA ILE A 464 -26.86 0.92 -23.84
C ILE A 464 -26.79 1.06 -25.38
N PRO A 465 -27.52 2.00 -26.00
CA PRO A 465 -27.71 2.03 -27.45
C PRO A 465 -26.50 2.60 -28.23
N ARG A 466 -25.62 3.32 -27.55
CA ARG A 466 -24.44 3.94 -28.16
C ARG A 466 -23.20 3.48 -27.44
N HIS A 467 -22.14 3.27 -28.17
CA HIS A 467 -20.83 2.99 -27.55
C HIS A 467 -19.70 3.55 -28.40
N ALA A 468 -18.59 3.77 -27.74
CA ALA A 468 -17.33 4.18 -28.33
C ALA A 468 -16.19 3.36 -27.73
N PHE A 469 -15.04 3.32 -28.41
CA PHE A 469 -13.84 2.75 -27.83
C PHE A 469 -12.86 3.85 -27.38
N ALA A 470 -12.00 3.53 -26.41
CA ALA A 470 -10.97 4.44 -25.94
C ALA A 470 -9.69 3.70 -25.58
N PHE A 471 -8.56 4.33 -25.91
CA PHE A 471 -7.27 3.95 -25.34
C PHE A 471 -6.85 4.97 -24.29
N VAL A 472 -6.30 4.51 -23.16
CA VAL A 472 -5.77 5.38 -22.11
C VAL A 472 -4.28 5.11 -21.91
N SER A 473 -3.44 6.14 -21.96
CA SER A 473 -1.99 6.03 -21.73
C SER A 473 -1.41 7.36 -21.25
N MET A 474 -0.09 7.39 -20.91
CA MET A 474 0.57 8.66 -20.55
C MET A 474 0.64 9.60 -21.75
N ASP A 475 1.01 9.09 -22.92
CA ASP A 475 1.01 9.83 -24.21
C ASP A 475 0.89 8.85 -25.37
N PHE A 476 0.68 9.36 -26.59
CA PHE A 476 0.47 8.57 -27.81
C PHE A 476 1.32 9.07 -28.98
N THR A 477 1.58 8.15 -29.94
CA THR A 477 2.13 8.47 -31.28
C THR A 477 1.24 7.85 -32.33
N ASN A 478 0.99 8.60 -33.42
CA ASN A 478 0.21 8.14 -34.60
C ASN A 478 -1.20 7.64 -34.25
N ASP A 479 -1.81 8.16 -33.17
CA ASP A 479 -3.11 7.77 -32.67
C ASP A 479 -4.23 7.96 -33.71
N GLU A 480 -4.31 9.09 -34.42
CA GLU A 480 -5.37 9.35 -35.39
C GLU A 480 -5.44 8.29 -36.50
N THR A 481 -4.29 7.81 -36.97
CA THR A 481 -4.24 6.76 -38.00
C THR A 481 -4.81 5.45 -37.47
N ALA A 482 -4.40 5.03 -36.26
CA ALA A 482 -4.85 3.80 -35.67
C ALA A 482 -6.35 3.84 -35.32
N LEU A 483 -6.82 4.95 -34.74
CA LEU A 483 -8.22 5.16 -34.41
C LEU A 483 -9.11 5.13 -35.65
N SER A 484 -8.68 5.79 -36.75
CA SER A 484 -9.40 5.80 -38.03
C SER A 484 -9.44 4.41 -38.66
N GLU A 485 -8.37 3.60 -38.56
CA GLU A 485 -8.36 2.22 -39.05
C GLU A 485 -9.40 1.37 -38.30
N ILE A 486 -9.42 1.45 -36.96
CA ILE A 486 -10.38 0.70 -36.15
C ILE A 486 -11.82 1.13 -36.49
N ALA A 487 -12.07 2.43 -36.58
CA ALA A 487 -13.40 2.97 -36.89
C ALA A 487 -13.91 2.56 -38.27
N ASN A 488 -13.04 2.56 -39.26
CA ASN A 488 -13.41 2.13 -40.63
C ASN A 488 -13.79 0.65 -40.69
N ASP A 489 -13.11 -0.21 -39.92
CA ASP A 489 -13.34 -1.65 -39.94
C ASP A 489 -14.52 -2.08 -39.07
N THR A 490 -14.83 -1.33 -38.01
CA THR A 490 -15.86 -1.70 -37.02
C THR A 490 -17.13 -0.86 -37.10
N ALA A 491 -17.12 0.24 -37.82
CA ALA A 491 -18.15 1.28 -37.83
C ALA A 491 -18.41 1.90 -36.42
N VAL A 492 -17.50 1.73 -35.47
CA VAL A 492 -17.53 2.32 -34.14
C VAL A 492 -16.40 3.33 -34.00
N ASN A 493 -16.74 4.55 -33.65
CA ASN A 493 -15.77 5.60 -33.44
C ASN A 493 -15.15 5.54 -32.04
N GLY A 494 -13.96 6.13 -31.88
CA GLY A 494 -13.25 6.12 -30.60
C GLY A 494 -12.30 7.28 -30.40
N THR A 495 -11.47 7.18 -29.38
CA THR A 495 -10.51 8.23 -29.02
C THR A 495 -9.29 7.67 -28.28
N SER A 496 -8.22 8.45 -28.21
CA SER A 496 -7.08 8.24 -27.32
C SER A 496 -7.09 9.30 -26.21
N ILE A 497 -6.98 8.89 -24.96
CA ILE A 497 -7.08 9.77 -23.79
C ILE A 497 -5.75 9.74 -23.04
N THR A 498 -5.07 10.87 -22.92
CA THR A 498 -3.88 10.94 -22.08
C THR A 498 -4.26 11.00 -20.60
N VAL A 499 -3.39 10.49 -19.73
CA VAL A 499 -3.59 10.60 -18.26
C VAL A 499 -3.79 12.07 -17.86
N ASP A 500 -3.03 12.99 -18.45
CA ASP A 500 -3.17 14.42 -18.16
C ASP A 500 -4.57 14.95 -18.52
N THR A 501 -5.10 14.57 -19.68
CA THR A 501 -6.46 14.96 -20.11
C THR A 501 -7.54 14.28 -19.26
N LEU A 502 -7.33 13.01 -18.87
CA LEU A 502 -8.26 12.27 -18.01
C LEU A 502 -8.35 12.90 -16.61
N LEU A 503 -7.23 13.34 -16.04
CA LEU A 503 -7.21 14.09 -14.78
C LEU A 503 -7.88 15.46 -14.90
N GLU A 504 -7.68 16.16 -16.01
CA GLU A 504 -8.34 17.44 -16.25
C GLU A 504 -9.86 17.27 -16.35
N LEU A 505 -10.32 16.28 -17.10
CA LEU A 505 -11.74 15.92 -17.18
C LEU A 505 -12.32 15.61 -15.78
N GLY A 506 -11.58 14.85 -14.96
CA GLY A 506 -11.99 14.55 -13.59
C GLY A 506 -12.17 15.78 -12.72
N ALA A 507 -11.25 16.73 -12.80
CA ALA A 507 -11.37 17.99 -12.07
C ALA A 507 -12.56 18.83 -12.54
N MET A 508 -12.82 18.87 -13.84
CA MET A 508 -13.97 19.62 -14.40
C MET A 508 -15.32 18.99 -14.03
N VAL A 509 -15.39 17.66 -14.00
CA VAL A 509 -16.60 16.95 -13.52
C VAL A 509 -16.81 17.20 -12.04
N ALA A 510 -15.76 17.10 -11.22
CA ALA A 510 -15.83 17.34 -9.78
C ALA A 510 -16.26 18.79 -9.43
N THR A 511 -15.88 19.77 -10.27
CA THR A 511 -16.28 21.18 -10.13
C THR A 511 -17.56 21.53 -10.89
N GLN A 512 -18.26 20.53 -11.45
CA GLN A 512 -19.51 20.70 -12.21
C GLN A 512 -19.40 21.60 -13.46
N GLN A 513 -18.19 21.78 -13.98
CA GLN A 513 -17.98 22.49 -15.23
C GLN A 513 -18.34 21.63 -16.46
N VAL A 514 -18.26 20.31 -16.32
CA VAL A 514 -18.59 19.32 -17.33
C VAL A 514 -19.51 18.27 -16.76
N ASN A 515 -20.53 17.89 -17.54
CA ASN A 515 -21.42 16.79 -17.20
C ASN A 515 -21.16 15.61 -18.16
N ILE A 516 -20.90 14.43 -17.61
CA ILE A 516 -20.65 13.22 -18.44
C ILE A 516 -21.85 12.87 -19.33
N ALA A 517 -23.05 13.36 -19.03
CA ALA A 517 -24.22 13.20 -19.87
C ALA A 517 -24.06 13.82 -21.27
N ASP A 518 -23.22 14.83 -21.40
CA ASP A 518 -23.15 15.69 -22.59
C ASP A 518 -21.86 15.54 -23.40
N ILE A 519 -20.92 14.67 -22.95
CA ILE A 519 -19.58 14.54 -23.55
C ILE A 519 -19.40 13.34 -24.49
N TYR A 520 -20.48 12.60 -24.81
CA TYR A 520 -20.37 11.45 -25.70
C TYR A 520 -19.68 11.80 -27.04
N ASP A 521 -19.99 12.96 -27.61
CA ASP A 521 -19.46 13.39 -28.89
C ASP A 521 -17.94 13.62 -28.86
N TRP A 522 -17.35 13.83 -27.68
CA TRP A 522 -15.90 13.95 -27.51
C TRP A 522 -15.19 12.59 -27.66
N TYR A 523 -15.89 11.49 -27.37
CA TYR A 523 -15.34 10.13 -27.49
C TYR A 523 -15.40 9.55 -28.90
N VAL A 524 -16.14 10.17 -29.83
CA VAL A 524 -16.38 9.62 -31.18
C VAL A 524 -15.67 10.40 -32.30
N THR A 525 -14.60 11.08 -31.98
CA THR A 525 -13.89 11.98 -32.91
C THR A 525 -12.88 11.27 -33.79
N ASN A 526 -12.46 10.05 -33.48
CA ASN A 526 -11.31 9.33 -34.03
C ASN A 526 -10.01 10.14 -33.96
N LYS A 527 -9.90 10.96 -32.93
CA LYS A 527 -8.75 11.82 -32.62
C LYS A 527 -8.39 11.70 -31.16
N ARG A 528 -7.28 12.34 -30.80
CA ARG A 528 -6.94 12.51 -29.40
C ARG A 528 -8.06 13.28 -28.68
N PHE A 529 -8.48 12.77 -27.54
CA PHE A 529 -9.52 13.39 -26.72
C PHE A 529 -9.11 14.81 -26.33
N SER A 530 -9.95 15.75 -26.62
CA SER A 530 -9.78 17.14 -26.23
C SER A 530 -11.03 17.63 -25.51
N ILE A 531 -10.83 18.38 -24.43
CA ILE A 531 -11.93 19.01 -23.70
C ILE A 531 -12.35 20.24 -24.50
N ALA A 532 -13.55 20.19 -25.08
CA ALA A 532 -14.13 21.33 -25.77
C ALA A 532 -14.86 22.19 -24.73
N VAL A 533 -14.25 23.30 -24.33
CA VAL A 533 -14.86 24.31 -23.44
C VAL A 533 -15.49 25.40 -24.27
#